data_25f73ad26d4440edc840cbe52bdceb38
#
_entry.id   25f73ad26d4440edc840cbe52bdceb38
#
_cell.length_a   1.000
_cell.length_b   1.000
_cell.length_c   1.000
_cell.angle_alpha   90.00
_cell.angle_beta   90.00
_cell.angle_gamma   90.00
#
_symmetry.space_group_name_H-M   'P 1'
#
loop_
_entity.id
_entity.type
_entity.pdbx_description
1 polymer ?
#
loop_
_entity_poly.entity_id
_entity_poly.type
_entity_poly.pdbx_seq_one_letter_code
_entity_poly.pdbx_strand_id
1 'polypeptide(L)'
;SGKAREIAVSNYTPSMFAALQSKLDRPLIANQVEFSPLRQDPVWDGTLDQCQQYDSTLVAWSPLGGGELMTQDASEDSTAGAVAAALDAVATRNGVDRGAAALAFTMISNPDIVPIIGTHRVKGIAEANQALDVEMTRDEYYAIVVAWRGVGLP
;
A
#
# COMPACT_ATOMS: atom_id res chain seq x y z
N SER A 1 -30.90 7.46 10.67
CA SER A 1 -30.75 8.02 12.04
C SER A 1 -29.73 9.17 12.12
N GLY A 2 -28.99 9.47 11.05
CA GLY A 2 -28.00 10.56 10.99
C GLY A 2 -26.73 10.34 11.83
N LYS A 3 -26.50 9.17 12.38
CA LYS A 3 -25.34 8.86 13.23
C LYS A 3 -24.04 8.61 12.45
N ALA A 4 -24.15 8.18 11.19
CA ALA A 4 -23.02 8.01 10.26
C ALA A 4 -23.27 8.82 9.00
N ARG A 5 -22.28 9.59 8.56
CA ARG A 5 -22.32 10.33 7.31
C ARG A 5 -21.86 9.48 6.15
N GLU A 6 -20.79 8.74 6.36
CA GLU A 6 -20.15 7.91 5.36
C GLU A 6 -20.03 6.46 5.82
N ILE A 7 -19.98 5.54 4.89
CA ILE A 7 -19.80 4.11 5.13
C ILE A 7 -18.67 3.57 4.27
N ALA A 8 -17.92 2.65 4.83
CA ALA A 8 -16.81 1.97 4.18
C ALA A 8 -16.85 0.48 4.51
N VAL A 9 -16.06 -0.30 3.82
CA VAL A 9 -15.91 -1.73 4.04
C VAL A 9 -14.45 -2.10 4.30
N SER A 10 -14.21 -3.32 4.76
CA SER A 10 -12.86 -3.84 4.96
C SER A 10 -12.77 -5.25 4.42
N ASN A 11 -11.69 -5.53 3.68
CA ASN A 11 -11.37 -6.82 3.07
C ASN A 11 -12.48 -7.36 2.13
N TYR A 12 -13.16 -6.45 1.43
CA TYR A 12 -14.13 -6.84 0.42
C TYR A 12 -13.42 -7.14 -0.90
N THR A 13 -13.78 -8.27 -1.51
CA THR A 13 -13.43 -8.53 -2.91
C THR A 13 -14.21 -7.60 -3.83
N PRO A 14 -13.79 -7.41 -5.09
CA PRO A 14 -14.53 -6.60 -6.07
C PRO A 14 -16.00 -6.99 -6.19
N SER A 15 -16.29 -8.29 -6.22
CA SER A 15 -17.68 -8.77 -6.32
C SER A 15 -18.50 -8.49 -5.06
N MET A 16 -17.92 -8.62 -3.87
CA MET A 16 -18.61 -8.29 -2.61
C MET A 16 -18.91 -6.80 -2.50
N PHE A 17 -17.95 -5.96 -2.89
CA PHE A 17 -18.12 -4.51 -2.91
C PHE A 17 -19.26 -4.11 -3.85
N ALA A 18 -19.23 -4.58 -5.10
CA ALA A 18 -20.27 -4.31 -6.09
C ALA A 18 -21.65 -4.80 -5.64
N ALA A 19 -21.71 -5.99 -5.05
CA ALA A 19 -22.96 -6.56 -4.53
C ALA A 19 -23.55 -5.69 -3.42
N LEU A 20 -22.73 -5.24 -2.46
CA LEU A 20 -23.20 -4.35 -1.40
C LEU A 20 -23.59 -2.99 -1.96
N GLN A 21 -22.73 -2.37 -2.79
CA GLN A 21 -23.01 -1.07 -3.40
C GLN A 21 -24.33 -1.04 -4.17
N SER A 22 -24.70 -2.16 -4.84
CA SER A 22 -25.97 -2.27 -5.56
C SER A 22 -27.22 -2.20 -4.68
N LYS A 23 -27.05 -2.31 -3.35
CA LYS A 23 -28.15 -2.27 -2.37
C LYS A 23 -28.18 -0.98 -1.55
N LEU A 24 -27.21 -0.10 -1.75
CA LEU A 24 -27.10 1.15 -1.04
C LEU A 24 -27.50 2.33 -1.91
N ASP A 25 -28.18 3.27 -1.32
CA ASP A 25 -28.58 4.55 -1.93
C ASP A 25 -27.48 5.64 -1.82
N ARG A 26 -26.35 5.27 -1.23
CA ARG A 26 -25.16 6.12 -1.03
C ARG A 26 -23.89 5.36 -1.40
N PRO A 27 -22.81 6.05 -1.77
CA PRO A 27 -21.56 5.39 -2.10
C PRO A 27 -20.90 4.76 -0.88
N LEU A 28 -20.19 3.65 -1.09
CA LEU A 28 -19.12 3.16 -0.22
C LEU A 28 -17.88 3.99 -0.53
N ILE A 29 -17.39 4.74 0.47
CA ILE A 29 -16.30 5.70 0.24
C ILE A 29 -14.92 5.08 0.31
N ALA A 30 -14.79 3.88 0.86
CA ALA A 30 -13.50 3.20 0.96
C ALA A 30 -13.64 1.68 1.08
N ASN A 31 -12.58 0.98 0.65
CA ASN A 31 -12.31 -0.41 1.00
C ASN A 31 -10.95 -0.49 1.71
N GLN A 32 -10.94 -0.92 2.96
CA GLN A 32 -9.72 -1.08 3.73
C GLN A 32 -9.17 -2.49 3.55
N VAL A 33 -8.04 -2.64 2.85
CA VAL A 33 -7.43 -3.93 2.50
C VAL A 33 -5.95 -3.96 2.88
N GLU A 34 -5.37 -5.17 2.98
CA GLU A 34 -3.93 -5.30 3.14
C GLU A 34 -3.23 -4.86 1.85
N PHE A 35 -2.35 -3.87 1.95
CA PHE A 35 -1.53 -3.45 0.83
C PHE A 35 -0.18 -2.92 1.31
N SER A 36 0.90 -3.50 0.77
CA SER A 36 2.29 -3.16 1.09
C SER A 36 3.21 -3.64 -0.03
N PRO A 37 4.51 -3.30 -0.02
CA PRO A 37 5.48 -3.92 -0.92
C PRO A 37 5.55 -5.46 -0.85
N LEU A 38 5.16 -6.07 0.28
CA LEU A 38 5.06 -7.53 0.46
C LEU A 38 3.68 -8.11 0.16
N ARG A 39 2.66 -7.28 -0.04
CA ARG A 39 1.30 -7.70 -0.33
C ARG A 39 0.71 -6.81 -1.42
N GLN A 40 0.93 -7.18 -2.66
CA GLN A 40 0.53 -6.37 -3.82
C GLN A 40 -0.73 -6.89 -4.53
N ASP A 41 -1.40 -7.91 -3.98
CA ASP A 41 -2.60 -8.52 -4.56
C ASP A 41 -3.65 -7.49 -5.02
N PRO A 42 -3.97 -6.41 -4.25
CA PRO A 42 -5.00 -5.44 -4.65
C PRO A 42 -4.76 -4.72 -5.98
N VAL A 43 -3.50 -4.67 -6.45
CA VAL A 43 -3.15 -4.11 -7.78
C VAL A 43 -3.51 -5.09 -8.90
N TRP A 44 -3.58 -6.40 -8.60
CA TRP A 44 -3.69 -7.47 -9.60
C TRP A 44 -5.04 -8.18 -9.59
N ASP A 45 -5.78 -8.12 -8.49
CA ASP A 45 -7.04 -8.85 -8.32
C ASP A 45 -8.29 -8.03 -8.69
N GLY A 46 -8.10 -6.78 -9.14
CA GLY A 46 -9.16 -5.86 -9.50
C GLY A 46 -9.70 -5.01 -8.34
N THR A 47 -9.15 -5.13 -7.13
CA THR A 47 -9.59 -4.32 -5.97
C THR A 47 -9.30 -2.84 -6.20
N LEU A 48 -8.11 -2.50 -6.70
CA LEU A 48 -7.74 -1.12 -7.01
C LEU A 48 -8.57 -0.56 -8.16
N ASP A 49 -8.75 -1.34 -9.25
CA ASP A 49 -9.58 -0.96 -10.39
C ASP A 49 -11.03 -0.64 -9.95
N GLN A 50 -11.55 -1.45 -9.02
CA GLN A 50 -12.90 -1.22 -8.48
C GLN A 50 -12.97 0.03 -7.62
N CYS A 51 -11.95 0.31 -6.80
CA CYS A 51 -11.92 1.56 -6.05
C CYS A 51 -11.98 2.76 -7.00
N GLN A 52 -11.23 2.74 -8.10
CA GLN A 52 -11.29 3.76 -9.14
C GLN A 52 -12.67 3.83 -9.81
N GLN A 53 -13.26 2.68 -10.15
CA GLN A 53 -14.56 2.61 -10.80
C GLN A 53 -15.67 3.28 -9.97
N TYR A 54 -15.60 3.16 -8.64
CA TYR A 54 -16.62 3.68 -7.72
C TYR A 54 -16.23 4.98 -7.03
N ASP A 55 -15.12 5.61 -7.43
CA ASP A 55 -14.59 6.83 -6.79
C ASP A 55 -14.43 6.65 -5.27
N SER A 56 -13.89 5.49 -4.89
CA SER A 56 -13.66 5.10 -3.49
C SER A 56 -12.18 4.97 -3.18
N THR A 57 -11.80 5.27 -1.95
CA THR A 57 -10.42 5.21 -1.48
C THR A 57 -10.03 3.77 -1.13
N LEU A 58 -8.88 3.31 -1.62
CA LEU A 58 -8.22 2.13 -1.05
C LEU A 58 -7.46 2.55 0.21
N VAL A 59 -7.86 2.02 1.36
CA VAL A 59 -7.18 2.28 2.63
C VAL A 59 -6.27 1.08 2.93
N ALA A 60 -4.95 1.31 2.88
CA ALA A 60 -3.94 0.25 3.02
C ALA A 60 -3.64 -0.02 4.50
N TRP A 61 -4.08 -1.16 5.04
CA TRP A 61 -3.61 -1.60 6.35
C TRP A 61 -2.34 -2.43 6.22
N SER A 62 -1.53 -2.48 7.29
CA SER A 62 -0.18 -3.10 7.31
C SER A 62 0.74 -2.65 6.15
N PRO A 63 0.87 -1.35 5.86
CA PRO A 63 1.65 -0.88 4.73
C PRO A 63 3.16 -1.19 4.83
N LEU A 64 3.62 -1.64 6.01
CA LEU A 64 4.99 -2.11 6.26
C LEU A 64 5.06 -3.65 6.41
N GLY A 65 4.08 -4.39 5.84
CA GLY A 65 4.04 -5.85 5.93
C GLY A 65 3.90 -6.35 7.38
N GLY A 66 3.05 -5.72 8.20
CA GLY A 66 2.93 -6.07 9.62
C GLY A 66 4.18 -5.74 10.45
N GLY A 67 5.12 -4.97 9.92
CA GLY A 67 6.40 -4.64 10.53
C GLY A 67 7.57 -5.50 10.02
N GLU A 68 7.32 -6.53 9.23
CA GLU A 68 8.34 -7.43 8.67
C GLU A 68 9.40 -6.64 7.87
N LEU A 69 8.98 -5.71 7.02
CA LEU A 69 9.90 -4.87 6.24
C LEU A 69 10.89 -4.08 7.08
N MET A 70 10.56 -3.76 8.34
CA MET A 70 11.44 -2.97 9.21
C MET A 70 12.55 -3.81 9.84
N THR A 71 12.38 -5.13 9.91
CA THR A 71 13.33 -6.08 10.53
C THR A 71 13.99 -7.01 9.52
N GLN A 72 13.49 -7.04 8.26
CA GLN A 72 13.98 -7.93 7.22
C GLN A 72 15.43 -7.64 6.83
N ASP A 73 16.25 -8.68 6.80
CA ASP A 73 17.61 -8.61 6.25
C ASP A 73 17.54 -8.59 4.71
N ALA A 74 18.01 -7.50 4.10
CA ALA A 74 18.01 -7.32 2.65
C ALA A 74 18.98 -8.28 1.91
N SER A 75 19.88 -8.93 2.62
CA SER A 75 20.80 -9.94 2.06
C SER A 75 20.24 -11.35 2.06
N GLU A 76 19.07 -11.57 2.67
CA GLU A 76 18.44 -12.87 2.77
C GLU A 76 17.89 -13.32 1.41
N ASP A 77 18.16 -14.56 1.02
CA ASP A 77 17.66 -15.16 -0.22
C ASP A 77 16.17 -15.56 -0.07
N SER A 78 15.33 -14.54 -0.05
CA SER A 78 13.88 -14.66 0.11
C SER A 78 13.17 -13.52 -0.65
N THR A 79 11.88 -13.68 -0.91
CA THR A 79 11.06 -12.61 -1.50
C THR A 79 11.09 -11.35 -0.62
N ALA A 80 11.00 -11.52 0.69
CA ALA A 80 11.04 -10.38 1.62
C ALA A 80 12.41 -9.69 1.62
N GLY A 81 13.51 -10.47 1.54
CA GLY A 81 14.87 -9.94 1.39
C GLY A 81 15.03 -9.14 0.10
N ALA A 82 14.57 -9.69 -1.03
CA ALA A 82 14.63 -9.01 -2.33
C ALA A 82 13.83 -7.70 -2.35
N VAL A 83 12.63 -7.69 -1.76
CA VAL A 83 11.81 -6.48 -1.62
C VAL A 83 12.49 -5.47 -0.71
N ALA A 84 13.06 -5.92 0.43
CA ALA A 84 13.79 -5.06 1.35
C ALA A 84 15.00 -4.40 0.66
N ALA A 85 15.78 -5.17 -0.14
CA ALA A 85 16.91 -4.64 -0.90
C ALA A 85 16.49 -3.58 -1.92
N ALA A 86 15.39 -3.81 -2.64
CA ALA A 86 14.86 -2.83 -3.60
C ALA A 86 14.39 -1.53 -2.90
N LEU A 87 13.75 -1.65 -1.74
CA LEU A 87 13.34 -0.51 -0.92
C LEU A 87 14.53 0.26 -0.34
N ASP A 88 15.59 -0.44 0.09
CA ASP A 88 16.82 0.18 0.61
C ASP A 88 17.53 1.01 -0.45
N ALA A 89 17.48 0.60 -1.71
CA ALA A 89 18.02 1.39 -2.82
C ALA A 89 17.27 2.73 -2.97
N VAL A 90 15.93 2.70 -2.94
CA VAL A 90 15.09 3.91 -2.96
C VAL A 90 15.37 4.78 -1.74
N ALA A 91 15.39 4.19 -0.54
CA ALA A 91 15.62 4.88 0.72
C ALA A 91 16.97 5.59 0.74
N THR A 92 18.04 4.89 0.31
CA THR A 92 19.40 5.45 0.23
C THR A 92 19.46 6.64 -0.71
N ARG A 93 18.86 6.56 -1.90
CA ARG A 93 18.86 7.64 -2.89
C ARG A 93 18.11 8.87 -2.39
N ASN A 94 17.05 8.69 -1.61
CA ASN A 94 16.23 9.77 -1.06
C ASN A 94 16.69 10.25 0.33
N GLY A 95 17.67 9.59 0.97
CA GLY A 95 18.14 9.94 2.32
C GLY A 95 17.10 9.72 3.41
N VAL A 96 16.21 8.73 3.24
CA VAL A 96 15.16 8.34 4.18
C VAL A 96 15.35 6.92 4.68
N ASP A 97 14.51 6.45 5.60
CA ASP A 97 14.49 5.05 6.00
C ASP A 97 13.65 4.18 5.04
N ARG A 98 13.80 2.85 5.16
CA ARG A 98 13.05 1.85 4.37
C ARG A 98 11.54 2.00 4.58
N GLY A 99 11.10 2.36 5.77
CA GLY A 99 9.69 2.54 6.08
C GLY A 99 9.05 3.67 5.27
N ALA A 100 9.75 4.79 5.12
CA ALA A 100 9.32 5.90 4.28
C ALA A 100 9.25 5.49 2.80
N ALA A 101 10.25 4.75 2.30
CA ALA A 101 10.23 4.21 0.93
C ALA A 101 9.08 3.23 0.71
N ALA A 102 8.77 2.38 1.69
CA ALA A 102 7.66 1.43 1.63
C ALA A 102 6.28 2.14 1.62
N LEU A 103 6.11 3.17 2.42
CA LEU A 103 4.90 4.00 2.41
C LEU A 103 4.74 4.76 1.08
N ALA A 104 5.83 5.32 0.55
CA ALA A 104 5.84 5.99 -0.75
C ALA A 104 5.42 5.02 -1.88
N PHE A 105 5.91 3.77 -1.86
CA PHE A 105 5.49 2.74 -2.82
C PHE A 105 3.98 2.52 -2.79
N THR A 106 3.36 2.46 -1.62
CA THR A 106 1.91 2.26 -1.53
C THR A 106 1.13 3.44 -2.14
N MET A 107 1.57 4.68 -1.89
CA MET A 107 0.90 5.89 -2.38
C MET A 107 1.12 6.14 -3.87
N ILE A 108 2.29 5.80 -4.42
CA ILE A 108 2.59 6.02 -5.84
C ILE A 108 1.85 5.05 -6.77
N SER A 109 1.42 3.90 -6.25
CA SER A 109 0.63 2.92 -7.01
C SER A 109 -0.69 3.51 -7.51
N ASN A 110 -1.27 4.42 -6.73
CA ASN A 110 -2.43 5.25 -7.10
C ASN A 110 -2.55 6.40 -6.08
N PRO A 111 -2.82 7.65 -6.51
CA PRO A 111 -2.93 8.81 -5.60
C PRO A 111 -4.08 8.70 -4.58
N ASP A 112 -5.06 7.82 -4.83
CA ASP A 112 -6.20 7.62 -3.93
C ASP A 112 -5.95 6.54 -2.87
N ILE A 113 -4.72 6.00 -2.78
CA ILE A 113 -4.37 5.04 -1.73
C ILE A 113 -3.90 5.78 -0.48
N VAL A 114 -4.52 5.45 0.66
CA VAL A 114 -4.19 6.03 1.97
C VAL A 114 -3.63 4.94 2.87
N PRO A 115 -2.31 4.94 3.17
CA PRO A 115 -1.72 3.98 4.10
C PRO A 115 -2.07 4.32 5.56
N ILE A 116 -2.40 3.30 6.35
CA ILE A 116 -2.59 3.43 7.80
C ILE A 116 -1.29 3.10 8.52
N ILE A 117 -0.65 4.10 9.10
CA ILE A 117 0.57 3.91 9.88
C ILE A 117 0.24 3.33 11.26
N GLY A 118 1.00 2.29 11.68
CA GLY A 118 0.79 1.59 12.96
C GLY A 118 1.52 2.21 14.15
N THR A 119 2.23 3.32 13.97
CA THR A 119 3.00 3.95 15.05
C THR A 119 2.19 5.00 15.79
N HIS A 120 2.39 5.09 17.11
CA HIS A 120 1.89 6.16 17.97
C HIS A 120 3.04 7.02 18.57
N ARG A 121 4.29 6.72 18.17
CA ARG A 121 5.47 7.47 18.62
C ARG A 121 5.67 8.70 17.72
N VAL A 122 5.92 9.86 18.32
CA VAL A 122 6.16 11.12 17.58
C VAL A 122 7.26 10.95 16.52
N LYS A 123 8.37 10.30 16.89
CA LYS A 123 9.45 10.00 15.95
C LYS A 123 8.98 9.17 14.76
N GLY A 124 8.23 8.10 15.01
CA GLY A 124 7.70 7.23 13.95
C GLY A 124 6.71 7.94 13.03
N ILE A 125 5.92 8.89 13.54
CA ILE A 125 5.03 9.72 12.72
C ILE A 125 5.86 10.66 11.83
N ALA A 126 6.92 11.28 12.38
CA ALA A 126 7.80 12.15 11.63
C ALA A 126 8.55 11.38 10.52
N GLU A 127 9.03 10.15 10.82
CA GLU A 127 9.65 9.25 9.84
C GLU A 127 8.67 8.87 8.72
N ALA A 128 7.44 8.49 9.08
CA ALA A 128 6.40 8.16 8.10
C ALA A 128 6.05 9.36 7.19
N ASN A 129 6.07 10.58 7.72
CA ASN A 129 5.79 11.79 6.93
C ASN A 129 6.83 12.03 5.82
N GLN A 130 8.06 11.52 5.97
CA GLN A 130 9.08 11.63 4.92
C GLN A 130 8.69 10.90 3.64
N ALA A 131 7.76 9.96 3.72
CA ALA A 131 7.25 9.25 2.55
C ALA A 131 6.60 10.17 1.51
N LEU A 132 6.09 11.34 1.93
CA LEU A 132 5.49 12.33 1.04
C LEU A 132 6.51 13.05 0.14
N ASP A 133 7.78 13.07 0.56
CA ASP A 133 8.88 13.72 -0.17
C ASP A 133 9.75 12.72 -0.95
N VAL A 134 9.44 11.41 -0.86
CA VAL A 134 10.18 10.38 -1.59
C VAL A 134 9.86 10.45 -3.08
N GLU A 135 10.87 10.73 -3.86
CA GLU A 135 10.82 10.54 -5.30
C GLU A 135 11.14 9.09 -5.64
N MET A 136 10.22 8.39 -6.27
CA MET A 136 10.41 7.02 -6.75
C MET A 136 10.32 7.02 -8.27
N THR A 137 11.38 6.56 -8.94
CA THR A 137 11.38 6.41 -10.38
C THR A 137 10.54 5.22 -10.80
N ARG A 138 10.14 5.19 -12.08
CA ARG A 138 9.41 4.05 -12.64
C ARG A 138 10.22 2.75 -12.52
N ASP A 139 11.52 2.79 -12.75
CA ASP A 139 12.38 1.62 -12.69
C ASP A 139 12.49 1.07 -11.25
N GLU A 140 12.58 1.95 -10.25
CA GLU A 140 12.58 1.57 -8.83
C GLU A 140 11.23 0.96 -8.40
N TYR A 141 10.12 1.55 -8.84
CA TYR A 141 8.80 0.98 -8.60
C TYR A 141 8.70 -0.45 -9.14
N TYR A 142 9.08 -0.63 -10.41
CA TYR A 142 9.04 -1.96 -11.03
C TYR A 142 10.09 -2.93 -10.46
N ALA A 143 11.22 -2.46 -9.95
CA ALA A 143 12.17 -3.31 -9.25
C ALA A 143 11.54 -3.92 -7.98
N ILE A 144 10.75 -3.15 -7.23
CA ILE A 144 10.01 -3.64 -6.06
C ILE A 144 8.92 -4.65 -6.48
N VAL A 145 8.19 -4.36 -7.56
CA VAL A 145 7.16 -5.28 -8.09
C VAL A 145 7.79 -6.60 -8.54
N VAL A 146 8.91 -6.56 -9.26
CA VAL A 146 9.63 -7.76 -9.73
C VAL A 146 10.20 -8.55 -8.55
N ALA A 147 10.75 -7.89 -7.54
CA ALA A 147 11.24 -8.51 -6.33
C ALA A 147 10.14 -9.30 -5.60
N TRP A 148 8.94 -8.71 -5.50
CA TRP A 148 7.78 -9.40 -4.91
C TRP A 148 7.30 -10.59 -5.75
N ARG A 149 7.22 -10.42 -7.08
CA ARG A 149 6.73 -11.47 -7.98
C ARG A 149 7.70 -12.65 -8.14
N GLY A 150 8.99 -12.42 -7.94
CA GLY A 150 10.05 -13.39 -8.23
C GLY A 150 10.26 -13.68 -9.73
N VAL A 151 9.55 -12.99 -10.61
CA VAL A 151 9.65 -13.11 -12.08
C VAL A 151 9.56 -11.74 -12.74
N GLY A 152 10.25 -11.58 -13.87
CA GLY A 152 10.19 -10.33 -14.64
C GLY A 152 8.77 -9.98 -15.11
N LEU A 153 8.57 -8.72 -15.45
CA LEU A 153 7.34 -8.26 -16.10
C LEU A 153 7.30 -8.80 -17.54
N PRO A 154 6.09 -9.04 -18.09
CA PRO A 154 5.94 -9.50 -19.47
C PRO A 154 6.40 -8.47 -20.49
#